data_ba0780e1a56f24c1c1905a8d057d8cb2
#
_entry.id   ba0780e1a56f24c1c1905a8d057d8cb2
#
_cell.length_a   1.000
_cell.length_b   1.000
_cell.length_c   1.000
_cell.angle_alpha   90.00
_cell.angle_beta   90.00
_cell.angle_gamma   90.00
#
_symmetry.space_group_name_H-M   'P 1'
#
loop_
_entity.id
_entity.type
_entity.pdbx_description
1 polymer ?
#
loop_
_entity_poly.entity_id
_entity_poly.type
_entity_poly.pdbx_seq_one_letter_code
_entity_poly.pdbx_strand_id
1 'polypeptide(L)'
;MYKILALSIGSISLIAGKLKIMGGINYFTTHEEITLDDKTILITGGTDGIGWETAKKLSKAKNVIVAGRNVERIKSQLINYKNIKYMYLDLNDLDKVQEFCQKFKNSYEKLDILINNAGIYNLELKYTQQGFEQNFGVNYLSPFLLTYNLLDCIPNEQESRIIFVASRAHANSPRQVDFNIYLNQQPIPYPWYKIYAISKLANMYQTSSFANHLKNTKIKVYTLHPGVVRTNMLNQFYFSSLLAPFIWYFTKTPEQGSVTSNFLATQPNQKLINGYYYKDCFPKYRKEDNNILFENTIKLLQKLGYIK
;
A
#
# COMPACT_ATOMS: atom_id res chain seq x y z
N MET A 1 43.24 3.63 -24.43
CA MET A 1 42.57 4.74 -23.75
C MET A 1 41.06 4.76 -24.03
N TYR A 2 40.57 4.69 -25.27
CA TYR A 2 39.14 4.74 -25.62
C TYR A 2 38.30 3.57 -25.07
N LYS A 3 38.84 2.35 -24.92
CA LYS A 3 38.09 1.19 -24.35
C LYS A 3 37.83 1.33 -22.84
N ILE A 4 38.72 1.96 -22.09
CA ILE A 4 38.54 2.20 -20.66
C ILE A 4 37.51 3.31 -20.42
N LEU A 5 37.49 4.34 -21.26
CA LEU A 5 36.51 5.43 -21.20
C LEU A 5 35.09 4.93 -21.55
N ALA A 6 34.96 4.08 -22.56
CA ALA A 6 33.66 3.47 -22.93
C ALA A 6 33.10 2.54 -21.85
N LEU A 7 33.96 1.78 -21.14
CA LEU A 7 33.56 0.97 -20.02
C LEU A 7 33.08 1.81 -18.81
N SER A 8 33.74 2.93 -18.54
CA SER A 8 33.37 3.83 -17.45
C SER A 8 32.06 4.55 -17.73
N ILE A 9 31.79 4.98 -18.94
CA ILE A 9 30.53 5.64 -19.36
C ILE A 9 29.38 4.60 -19.31
N GLY A 10 29.60 3.39 -19.81
CA GLY A 10 28.63 2.30 -19.73
C GLY A 10 28.26 1.94 -18.29
N SER A 11 29.24 1.88 -17.39
CA SER A 11 29.02 1.61 -15.96
C SER A 11 28.27 2.74 -15.27
N ILE A 12 28.59 4.01 -15.57
CA ILE A 12 27.88 5.17 -15.02
C ILE A 12 26.42 5.19 -15.51
N SER A 13 26.16 4.90 -16.78
CA SER A 13 24.81 4.83 -17.34
C SER A 13 23.98 3.69 -16.72
N LEU A 14 24.60 2.54 -16.47
CA LEU A 14 23.97 1.41 -15.78
C LEU A 14 23.63 1.75 -14.32
N ILE A 15 24.55 2.40 -13.61
CA ILE A 15 24.31 2.85 -12.23
C ILE A 15 23.21 3.91 -12.19
N ALA A 16 23.24 4.90 -13.08
CA ALA A 16 22.20 5.92 -13.18
C ALA A 16 20.84 5.32 -13.54
N GLY A 17 20.79 4.34 -14.45
CA GLY A 17 19.59 3.57 -14.78
C GLY A 17 19.04 2.80 -13.58
N LYS A 18 19.91 2.11 -12.83
CA LYS A 18 19.55 1.41 -11.59
C LYS A 18 18.96 2.37 -10.56
N LEU A 19 19.61 3.49 -10.30
CA LEU A 19 19.15 4.52 -9.37
C LEU A 19 17.79 5.08 -9.79
N LYS A 20 17.57 5.33 -11.08
CA LYS A 20 16.30 5.84 -11.61
C LYS A 20 15.14 4.84 -11.46
N ILE A 21 15.37 3.56 -11.74
CA ILE A 21 14.36 2.51 -11.67
C ILE A 21 14.08 2.10 -10.22
N MET A 22 15.12 1.94 -9.41
CA MET A 22 15.00 1.61 -8.00
C MET A 22 14.38 2.74 -7.17
N GLY A 23 14.41 3.97 -7.68
CA GLY A 23 13.90 5.14 -6.96
C GLY A 23 14.90 5.68 -5.95
N GLY A 24 16.20 5.66 -6.30
CA GLY A 24 17.26 6.27 -5.50
C GLY A 24 17.93 5.33 -4.50
N ILE A 25 18.96 5.83 -3.86
CA ILE A 25 19.65 5.17 -2.75
C ILE A 25 18.78 5.35 -1.50
N ASN A 26 18.65 4.29 -0.71
CA ASN A 26 17.99 4.39 0.58
C ASN A 26 18.79 5.33 1.48
N TYR A 27 18.32 6.54 1.64
CA TYR A 27 18.86 7.48 2.61
C TYR A 27 18.35 7.06 3.99
N PHE A 28 18.98 6.04 4.58
CA PHE A 28 18.87 5.77 5.99
C PHE A 28 20.01 6.48 6.70
N THR A 29 19.79 7.71 6.99
CA THR A 29 20.47 8.34 8.11
C THR A 29 19.57 8.17 9.33
N THR A 30 20.19 8.07 10.49
CA THR A 30 19.57 8.06 11.82
C THR A 30 18.49 9.14 11.90
N HIS A 31 17.22 8.72 11.74
CA HIS A 31 16.08 9.59 11.94
C HIS A 31 15.55 9.37 13.35
N GLU A 32 15.15 10.45 13.99
CA GLU A 32 14.35 10.35 15.19
C GLU A 32 13.07 9.57 14.87
N GLU A 33 12.84 8.48 15.57
CA GLU A 33 11.66 7.63 15.39
C GLU A 33 10.73 7.81 16.60
N ILE A 34 9.43 7.66 16.36
CA ILE A 34 8.46 7.59 17.46
C ILE A 34 8.64 6.27 18.21
N THR A 35 8.30 6.26 19.50
CA THR A 35 8.27 5.05 20.31
C THR A 35 7.14 4.13 19.84
N LEU A 36 7.45 2.85 19.64
CA LEU A 36 6.50 1.85 19.17
C LEU A 36 6.00 0.90 20.27
N ASP A 37 6.57 0.94 21.47
CA ASP A 37 6.38 -0.05 22.54
C ASP A 37 4.92 -0.23 22.98
N ASP A 38 4.09 0.81 22.82
CA ASP A 38 2.65 0.79 23.15
C ASP A 38 1.74 0.67 21.91
N LYS A 39 2.32 0.63 20.70
CA LYS A 39 1.56 0.73 19.44
C LYS A 39 1.01 -0.61 18.98
N THR A 40 -0.20 -0.56 18.41
CA THR A 40 -0.84 -1.62 17.65
C THR A 40 -0.82 -1.24 16.17
N ILE A 41 -0.24 -2.10 15.34
CA ILE A 41 0.00 -1.87 13.91
C ILE A 41 -0.69 -2.97 13.11
N LEU A 42 -1.47 -2.60 12.11
CA LEU A 42 -2.09 -3.53 11.15
C LEU A 42 -1.48 -3.33 9.76
N ILE A 43 -1.04 -4.44 9.14
CA ILE A 43 -0.44 -4.46 7.80
C ILE A 43 -1.18 -5.44 6.91
N THR A 44 -1.92 -4.95 5.92
CA THR A 44 -2.55 -5.84 4.92
C THR A 44 -1.52 -6.34 3.91
N GLY A 45 -1.68 -7.58 3.43
CA GLY A 45 -0.66 -8.23 2.60
C GLY A 45 0.67 -8.43 3.33
N GLY A 46 0.62 -8.51 4.67
CA GLY A 46 1.79 -8.66 5.54
C GLY A 46 2.38 -10.07 5.56
N THR A 47 1.84 -11.00 4.81
CA THR A 47 2.32 -12.41 4.76
C THR A 47 3.33 -12.67 3.63
N ASP A 48 3.79 -11.65 2.92
CA ASP A 48 4.76 -11.79 1.84
C ASP A 48 5.40 -10.44 1.47
N GLY A 49 6.55 -10.50 0.80
CA GLY A 49 7.19 -9.37 0.11
C GLY A 49 7.35 -8.13 0.99
N ILE A 50 6.93 -6.98 0.46
CA ILE A 50 7.06 -5.66 1.13
C ILE A 50 6.37 -5.64 2.50
N GLY A 51 5.17 -6.22 2.59
CA GLY A 51 4.39 -6.20 3.83
C GLY A 51 5.06 -6.98 4.94
N TRP A 52 5.63 -8.15 4.66
CA TRP A 52 6.38 -8.94 5.63
C TRP A 52 7.67 -8.23 6.08
N GLU A 53 8.42 -7.64 5.13
CA GLU A 53 9.62 -6.86 5.47
C GLU A 53 9.29 -5.63 6.32
N THR A 54 8.14 -4.99 6.04
CA THR A 54 7.63 -3.89 6.87
C THR A 54 7.31 -4.38 8.28
N ALA A 55 6.63 -5.52 8.42
CA ALA A 55 6.27 -6.10 9.72
C ALA A 55 7.51 -6.43 10.56
N LYS A 56 8.54 -7.03 9.95
CA LYS A 56 9.79 -7.35 10.66
C LYS A 56 10.46 -6.11 11.25
N LYS A 57 10.50 -5.01 10.49
CA LYS A 57 11.12 -3.76 10.96
C LYS A 57 10.32 -3.08 12.05
N LEU A 58 9.00 -3.26 12.06
CA LEU A 58 8.09 -2.72 13.08
C LEU A 58 7.87 -3.66 14.28
N SER A 59 8.59 -4.80 14.36
CA SER A 59 8.40 -5.82 15.40
C SER A 59 8.74 -5.38 16.83
N LYS A 60 9.27 -4.17 17.02
CA LYS A 60 9.41 -3.53 18.34
C LYS A 60 8.07 -3.07 18.92
N ALA A 61 7.02 -2.93 18.07
CA ALA A 61 5.72 -2.50 18.54
C ALA A 61 5.06 -3.56 19.47
N LYS A 62 4.16 -3.11 20.34
CA LYS A 62 3.39 -3.99 21.24
C LYS A 62 2.68 -5.09 20.48
N ASN A 63 2.01 -4.74 19.39
CA ASN A 63 1.35 -5.68 18.50
C ASN A 63 1.59 -5.28 17.04
N VAL A 64 2.03 -6.24 16.22
CA VAL A 64 2.06 -6.11 14.75
C VAL A 64 1.18 -7.19 14.18
N ILE A 65 0.07 -6.80 13.58
CA ILE A 65 -0.89 -7.72 12.97
C ILE A 65 -0.62 -7.76 11.48
N VAL A 66 -0.23 -8.92 10.96
CA VAL A 66 -0.10 -9.17 9.53
C VAL A 66 -1.36 -9.84 9.02
N ALA A 67 -2.04 -9.18 8.10
CA ALA A 67 -3.30 -9.67 7.54
C ALA A 67 -3.12 -10.12 6.09
N GLY A 68 -3.70 -11.27 5.74
CA GLY A 68 -3.63 -11.84 4.41
C GLY A 68 -4.32 -13.19 4.29
N ARG A 69 -4.29 -13.80 3.11
CA ARG A 69 -4.99 -15.07 2.85
C ARG A 69 -4.21 -16.31 3.25
N ASN A 70 -2.89 -16.22 3.28
CA ASN A 70 -2.04 -17.40 3.45
C ASN A 70 -0.96 -17.16 4.51
N VAL A 71 -1.10 -17.82 5.67
CA VAL A 71 -0.14 -17.78 6.77
C VAL A 71 1.06 -18.70 6.52
N GLU A 72 0.92 -19.73 5.72
CA GLU A 72 1.97 -20.75 5.53
C GLU A 72 3.28 -20.13 5.02
N ARG A 73 3.21 -19.04 4.27
CA ARG A 73 4.39 -18.31 3.78
C ARG A 73 5.29 -17.74 4.87
N ILE A 74 4.73 -17.45 6.03
CA ILE A 74 5.46 -16.83 7.15
C ILE A 74 5.44 -17.68 8.43
N LYS A 75 4.74 -18.80 8.44
CA LYS A 75 4.49 -19.62 9.62
C LYS A 75 5.79 -19.98 10.37
N SER A 76 6.82 -20.43 9.66
CA SER A 76 8.12 -20.73 10.25
C SER A 76 8.87 -19.51 10.76
N GLN A 77 8.62 -18.34 10.18
CA GLN A 77 9.27 -17.10 10.57
C GLN A 77 8.60 -16.43 11.77
N LEU A 78 7.28 -16.63 11.95
CA LEU A 78 6.51 -16.06 13.08
C LEU A 78 7.08 -16.49 14.44
N ILE A 79 7.69 -17.67 14.52
CA ILE A 79 8.31 -18.18 15.75
C ILE A 79 9.40 -17.22 16.28
N ASN A 80 10.07 -16.50 15.38
CA ASN A 80 11.13 -15.56 15.73
C ASN A 80 10.62 -14.15 16.17
N TYR A 81 9.30 -13.91 16.06
CA TYR A 81 8.72 -12.59 16.33
C TYR A 81 7.48 -12.70 17.22
N LYS A 82 7.69 -12.66 18.54
CA LYS A 82 6.62 -12.82 19.53
C LYS A 82 5.48 -11.77 19.38
N ASN A 83 5.81 -10.59 18.89
CA ASN A 83 4.87 -9.47 18.74
C ASN A 83 4.17 -9.42 17.39
N ILE A 84 4.58 -10.26 16.41
CA ILE A 84 3.90 -10.37 15.12
C ILE A 84 2.84 -11.46 15.20
N LYS A 85 1.60 -11.11 14.91
CA LYS A 85 0.44 -12.02 14.92
C LYS A 85 -0.22 -12.01 13.55
N TYR A 86 -0.76 -13.16 13.16
CA TYR A 86 -1.49 -13.31 11.91
C TYR A 86 -2.99 -13.24 12.13
N MET A 87 -3.69 -12.56 11.21
CA MET A 87 -5.15 -12.63 11.07
C MET A 87 -5.52 -12.85 9.61
N TYR A 88 -6.50 -13.74 9.37
CA TYR A 88 -6.99 -14.00 8.02
C TYR A 88 -7.75 -12.79 7.47
N LEU A 89 -7.40 -12.35 6.25
CA LEU A 89 -8.09 -11.29 5.52
C LEU A 89 -8.07 -11.60 4.01
N ASP A 90 -9.24 -11.65 3.40
CA ASP A 90 -9.36 -11.66 1.94
C ASP A 90 -10.02 -10.36 1.44
N LEU A 91 -9.24 -9.54 0.75
CA LEU A 91 -9.72 -8.30 0.15
C LEU A 91 -10.50 -8.51 -1.16
N ASN A 92 -10.61 -9.75 -1.63
CA ASN A 92 -11.45 -10.10 -2.78
C ASN A 92 -12.94 -10.27 -2.39
N ASP A 93 -13.24 -10.19 -1.10
CA ASP A 93 -14.57 -10.40 -0.54
C ASP A 93 -14.86 -9.36 0.55
N LEU A 94 -15.83 -8.48 0.31
CA LEU A 94 -16.20 -7.41 1.26
C LEU A 94 -16.80 -7.98 2.56
N ASP A 95 -17.47 -9.15 2.52
CA ASP A 95 -17.95 -9.82 3.72
C ASP A 95 -16.78 -10.24 4.61
N LYS A 96 -15.70 -10.76 4.01
CA LYS A 96 -14.48 -11.12 4.75
C LYS A 96 -13.75 -9.89 5.30
N VAL A 97 -13.84 -8.76 4.63
CA VAL A 97 -13.31 -7.49 5.17
C VAL A 97 -14.14 -7.06 6.40
N GLN A 98 -15.46 -7.16 6.35
CA GLN A 98 -16.33 -6.81 7.47
C GLN A 98 -16.12 -7.76 8.66
N GLU A 99 -16.09 -9.08 8.42
CA GLU A 99 -15.76 -10.08 9.46
C GLU A 99 -14.41 -9.81 10.11
N PHE A 100 -13.41 -9.45 9.30
CA PHE A 100 -12.07 -9.09 9.78
C PHE A 100 -12.13 -7.88 10.73
N CYS A 101 -12.82 -6.81 10.33
CA CYS A 101 -12.95 -5.61 11.15
C CYS A 101 -13.58 -5.91 12.51
N GLN A 102 -14.64 -6.73 12.54
CA GLN A 102 -15.28 -7.15 13.79
C GLN A 102 -14.32 -7.97 14.66
N LYS A 103 -13.63 -8.95 14.09
CA LYS A 103 -12.63 -9.75 14.82
C LYS A 103 -11.49 -8.90 15.35
N PHE A 104 -11.02 -7.93 14.57
CA PHE A 104 -9.96 -7.01 14.98
C PHE A 104 -10.41 -6.19 16.20
N LYS A 105 -11.60 -5.57 16.13
CA LYS A 105 -12.17 -4.77 17.22
C LYS A 105 -12.36 -5.58 18.52
N ASN A 106 -12.72 -6.85 18.40
CA ASN A 106 -12.88 -7.73 19.56
C ASN A 106 -11.52 -8.18 20.15
N SER A 107 -10.44 -8.13 19.37
CA SER A 107 -9.13 -8.65 19.78
C SER A 107 -8.17 -7.55 20.25
N TYR A 108 -8.36 -6.31 19.78
CA TYR A 108 -7.46 -5.20 20.03
C TYR A 108 -8.23 -3.93 20.41
N GLU A 109 -7.79 -3.31 21.49
CA GLU A 109 -8.40 -2.10 22.04
C GLU A 109 -8.24 -0.88 21.11
N LYS A 110 -7.09 -0.79 20.44
CA LYS A 110 -6.76 0.34 19.56
C LYS A 110 -5.96 -0.10 18.33
N LEU A 111 -5.99 0.76 17.30
CA LEU A 111 -5.16 0.68 16.11
C LEU A 111 -4.40 2.00 15.93
N ASP A 112 -3.11 2.02 16.20
CA ASP A 112 -2.32 3.25 16.07
C ASP A 112 -1.84 3.49 14.64
N ILE A 113 -1.49 2.42 13.91
CA ILE A 113 -0.95 2.52 12.54
C ILE A 113 -1.63 1.47 11.64
N LEU A 114 -2.33 1.95 10.60
CA LEU A 114 -2.89 1.10 9.54
C LEU A 114 -2.04 1.23 8.28
N ILE A 115 -1.50 0.13 7.78
CA ILE A 115 -0.77 0.07 6.51
C ILE A 115 -1.54 -0.79 5.51
N ASN A 116 -2.27 -0.13 4.61
CA ASN A 116 -2.94 -0.74 3.47
C ASN A 116 -1.91 -1.06 2.39
N ASN A 117 -1.17 -2.16 2.58
CA ASN A 117 -0.08 -2.57 1.70
C ASN A 117 -0.52 -3.60 0.66
N ALA A 118 -1.54 -4.41 0.94
CA ALA A 118 -2.03 -5.41 0.00
C ALA A 118 -2.41 -4.79 -1.35
N GLY A 119 -2.14 -5.52 -2.41
CA GLY A 119 -2.55 -5.14 -3.75
C GLY A 119 -2.30 -6.27 -4.74
N ILE A 120 -3.02 -6.20 -5.85
CA ILE A 120 -2.90 -7.13 -6.97
C ILE A 120 -2.69 -6.36 -8.26
N TYR A 121 -2.20 -7.07 -9.27
CA TYR A 121 -2.08 -6.59 -10.65
C TYR A 121 -2.50 -7.73 -11.59
N ASN A 122 -3.75 -7.78 -11.96
CA ASN A 122 -4.24 -8.78 -12.88
C ASN A 122 -4.01 -8.38 -14.33
N LEU A 123 -3.57 -9.35 -15.14
CA LEU A 123 -3.39 -9.21 -16.59
C LEU A 123 -4.69 -9.44 -17.35
N GLU A 124 -5.67 -10.04 -16.70
CA GLU A 124 -6.98 -10.38 -17.26
C GLU A 124 -8.07 -9.69 -16.45
N LEU A 125 -9.21 -9.45 -17.10
CA LEU A 125 -10.40 -8.94 -16.42
C LEU A 125 -10.97 -10.04 -15.50
N LYS A 126 -10.93 -9.78 -14.20
CA LYS A 126 -11.46 -10.64 -13.15
C LYS A 126 -12.34 -9.81 -12.21
N TYR A 127 -13.21 -10.48 -11.49
CA TYR A 127 -14.15 -9.82 -10.59
C TYR A 127 -13.99 -10.32 -9.15
N THR A 128 -14.33 -9.46 -8.19
CA THR A 128 -14.42 -9.80 -6.77
C THR A 128 -15.67 -10.65 -6.51
N GLN A 129 -15.82 -11.16 -5.30
CA GLN A 129 -16.99 -11.93 -4.88
C GLN A 129 -18.30 -11.14 -5.07
N GLN A 130 -18.26 -9.83 -4.88
CA GLN A 130 -19.42 -8.93 -5.07
C GLN A 130 -19.53 -8.37 -6.49
N GLY A 131 -18.74 -8.85 -7.47
CA GLY A 131 -18.84 -8.48 -8.87
C GLY A 131 -18.10 -7.20 -9.29
N PHE A 132 -17.28 -6.59 -8.42
CA PHE A 132 -16.44 -5.45 -8.78
C PHE A 132 -15.20 -5.90 -9.56
N GLU A 133 -14.71 -5.08 -10.51
CA GLU A 133 -13.44 -5.37 -11.17
C GLU A 133 -12.33 -5.54 -10.12
N GLN A 134 -11.54 -6.60 -10.26
CA GLN A 134 -10.74 -7.12 -9.16
C GLN A 134 -9.56 -6.21 -8.78
N ASN A 135 -8.90 -5.51 -9.73
CA ASN A 135 -7.86 -4.54 -9.37
C ASN A 135 -8.47 -3.35 -8.59
N PHE A 136 -9.63 -2.86 -9.02
CA PHE A 136 -10.30 -1.77 -8.33
C PHE A 136 -10.87 -2.23 -6.99
N GLY A 137 -11.52 -3.38 -6.94
CA GLY A 137 -12.08 -3.96 -5.73
C GLY A 137 -11.01 -4.17 -4.65
N VAL A 138 -9.95 -4.91 -4.97
CA VAL A 138 -8.91 -5.30 -4.00
C VAL A 138 -7.97 -4.15 -3.65
N ASN A 139 -7.62 -3.29 -4.63
CA ASN A 139 -6.64 -2.21 -4.39
C ASN A 139 -7.25 -0.94 -3.82
N TYR A 140 -8.55 -0.70 -4.04
CA TYR A 140 -9.23 0.53 -3.62
C TYR A 140 -10.44 0.29 -2.70
N LEU A 141 -11.47 -0.44 -3.18
CA LEU A 141 -12.76 -0.53 -2.49
C LEU A 141 -12.65 -1.26 -1.14
N SER A 142 -11.96 -2.39 -1.10
CA SER A 142 -11.75 -3.16 0.13
C SER A 142 -10.85 -2.45 1.15
N PRO A 143 -9.71 -1.82 0.77
CA PRO A 143 -8.95 -0.95 1.67
C PRO A 143 -9.75 0.27 2.16
N PHE A 144 -10.64 0.82 1.34
CA PHE A 144 -11.54 1.89 1.76
C PHE A 144 -12.48 1.39 2.86
N LEU A 145 -13.19 0.27 2.64
CA LEU A 145 -14.08 -0.34 3.61
C LEU A 145 -13.35 -0.71 4.92
N LEU A 146 -12.19 -1.35 4.81
CA LEU A 146 -11.35 -1.70 5.96
C LEU A 146 -10.99 -0.45 6.77
N THR A 147 -10.50 0.58 6.10
CA THR A 147 -10.11 1.84 6.75
C THR A 147 -11.31 2.49 7.43
N TYR A 148 -12.41 2.65 6.71
CA TYR A 148 -13.62 3.30 7.21
C TYR A 148 -14.19 2.58 8.44
N ASN A 149 -14.29 1.24 8.38
CA ASN A 149 -14.82 0.43 9.48
C ASN A 149 -13.88 0.35 10.71
N LEU A 150 -12.59 0.67 10.56
CA LEU A 150 -11.64 0.69 11.68
C LEU A 150 -11.36 2.10 12.22
N LEU A 151 -11.97 3.16 11.67
CA LEU A 151 -11.73 4.54 12.14
C LEU A 151 -12.05 4.73 13.62
N ASP A 152 -13.08 4.08 14.13
CA ASP A 152 -13.48 4.14 15.54
C ASP A 152 -12.48 3.48 16.51
N CYS A 153 -11.58 2.62 15.98
CA CYS A 153 -10.48 2.03 16.76
C CYS A 153 -9.20 2.87 16.69
N ILE A 154 -9.13 3.87 15.78
CA ILE A 154 -7.92 4.68 15.62
C ILE A 154 -8.00 5.86 16.59
N PRO A 155 -7.07 5.97 17.57
CA PRO A 155 -7.07 7.08 18.51
C PRO A 155 -6.95 8.44 17.79
N ASN A 156 -7.93 9.31 17.98
CA ASN A 156 -7.99 10.62 17.33
C ASN A 156 -7.26 11.73 18.07
N GLU A 157 -6.90 11.50 19.34
CA GLU A 157 -6.18 12.43 20.22
C GLU A 157 -4.67 12.14 20.30
N GLN A 158 -4.20 11.09 19.61
CA GLN A 158 -2.80 10.68 19.57
C GLN A 158 -2.26 10.69 18.15
N GLU A 159 -0.92 10.59 18.00
CA GLU A 159 -0.28 10.41 16.70
C GLU A 159 -0.60 9.05 16.12
N SER A 160 -1.71 8.97 15.43
CA SER A 160 -2.12 7.79 14.67
C SER A 160 -1.99 8.06 13.17
N ARG A 161 -1.86 7.01 12.37
CA ARG A 161 -1.68 7.17 10.92
C ARG A 161 -2.24 6.04 10.08
N ILE A 162 -2.67 6.43 8.89
CA ILE A 162 -3.16 5.54 7.84
C ILE A 162 -2.23 5.69 6.63
N ILE A 163 -1.68 4.58 6.14
CA ILE A 163 -0.71 4.57 5.05
C ILE A 163 -1.25 3.68 3.92
N PHE A 164 -1.37 4.23 2.71
CA PHE A 164 -1.76 3.49 1.51
C PHE A 164 -0.55 3.24 0.61
N VAL A 165 -0.31 1.98 0.26
CA VAL A 165 0.74 1.63 -0.70
C VAL A 165 0.17 1.71 -2.12
N ALA A 166 0.42 2.86 -2.75
CA ALA A 166 0.08 3.11 -4.15
C ALA A 166 1.17 2.60 -5.10
N SER A 167 1.25 3.16 -6.29
CA SER A 167 2.26 2.86 -7.30
C SER A 167 2.50 4.07 -8.19
N ARG A 168 3.70 4.20 -8.75
CA ARG A 168 3.96 5.15 -9.83
C ARG A 168 3.06 4.93 -11.06
N ALA A 169 2.48 3.74 -11.18
CA ALA A 169 1.56 3.42 -12.27
C ALA A 169 0.34 4.36 -12.33
N HIS A 170 -0.06 5.01 -11.23
CA HIS A 170 -1.13 6.03 -11.23
C HIS A 170 -0.92 7.14 -12.27
N ALA A 171 0.34 7.46 -12.61
CA ALA A 171 0.65 8.46 -13.63
C ALA A 171 0.31 8.02 -15.07
N ASN A 172 0.09 6.72 -15.28
CA ASN A 172 -0.33 6.13 -16.57
C ASN A 172 -1.86 6.01 -16.71
N SER A 173 -2.61 6.46 -15.69
CA SER A 173 -4.08 6.50 -15.78
C SER A 173 -4.53 7.53 -16.83
N PRO A 174 -5.73 7.39 -17.40
CA PRO A 174 -6.33 8.43 -18.21
C PRO A 174 -6.42 9.76 -17.44
N ARG A 175 -6.39 10.90 -18.17
CA ARG A 175 -6.50 12.23 -17.55
C ARG A 175 -7.85 12.41 -16.83
N GLN A 176 -8.90 11.85 -17.41
CA GLN A 176 -10.25 11.82 -16.84
C GLN A 176 -10.68 10.37 -16.69
N VAL A 177 -11.15 10.02 -15.50
CA VAL A 177 -11.65 8.69 -15.16
C VAL A 177 -13.03 8.84 -14.55
N ASP A 178 -14.02 8.24 -15.17
CA ASP A 178 -15.32 8.04 -14.55
C ASP A 178 -15.28 6.81 -13.62
N PHE A 179 -15.11 7.08 -12.34
CA PHE A 179 -15.07 6.02 -11.32
C PHE A 179 -16.43 5.35 -11.10
N ASN A 180 -17.55 5.97 -11.55
CA ASN A 180 -18.86 5.36 -11.43
C ASN A 180 -18.98 4.07 -12.26
N ILE A 181 -18.21 3.96 -13.36
CA ILE A 181 -18.11 2.72 -14.15
C ILE A 181 -17.73 1.54 -13.23
N TYR A 182 -16.74 1.74 -12.34
CA TYR A 182 -16.28 0.71 -11.41
C TYR A 182 -17.25 0.48 -10.26
N LEU A 183 -17.78 1.53 -9.67
CA LEU A 183 -18.71 1.45 -8.55
C LEU A 183 -20.06 0.85 -8.95
N ASN A 184 -20.51 1.06 -10.19
CA ASN A 184 -21.78 0.54 -10.71
C ASN A 184 -21.60 -0.71 -11.56
N GLN A 185 -20.40 -1.34 -11.56
CA GLN A 185 -20.12 -2.59 -12.26
C GLN A 185 -20.44 -2.56 -13.77
N GLN A 186 -20.21 -1.42 -14.39
CA GLN A 186 -20.44 -1.22 -15.81
C GLN A 186 -19.29 -1.81 -16.65
N PRO A 187 -19.50 -2.10 -17.95
CA PRO A 187 -18.43 -2.52 -18.83
C PRO A 187 -17.26 -1.54 -18.81
N ILE A 188 -16.03 -2.07 -18.64
CA ILE A 188 -14.84 -1.25 -18.44
C ILE A 188 -14.18 -0.99 -19.79
N PRO A 189 -14.08 0.28 -20.25
CA PRO A 189 -13.56 0.62 -21.58
C PRO A 189 -12.03 0.72 -21.62
N TYR A 190 -11.34 0.18 -20.64
CA TYR A 190 -9.89 0.30 -20.51
C TYR A 190 -9.17 -1.05 -20.58
N PRO A 191 -7.99 -1.12 -21.19
CA PRO A 191 -7.16 -2.32 -21.15
C PRO A 191 -6.61 -2.56 -19.72
N TRP A 192 -6.31 -3.80 -19.40
CA TRP A 192 -5.91 -4.27 -18.05
C TRP A 192 -4.81 -3.43 -17.39
N TYR A 193 -3.80 -2.97 -18.12
CA TYR A 193 -2.71 -2.17 -17.56
C TYR A 193 -3.16 -0.75 -17.12
N LYS A 194 -4.18 -0.19 -17.79
CA LYS A 194 -4.80 1.07 -17.35
C LYS A 194 -5.73 0.87 -16.17
N ILE A 195 -6.42 -0.27 -16.08
CA ILE A 195 -7.29 -0.58 -14.93
C ILE A 195 -6.48 -0.60 -13.63
N TYR A 196 -5.32 -1.25 -13.64
CA TYR A 196 -4.41 -1.19 -12.49
C TYR A 196 -3.95 0.26 -12.17
N ALA A 197 -3.58 1.03 -13.18
CA ALA A 197 -3.19 2.42 -13.01
C ALA A 197 -4.32 3.26 -12.38
N ILE A 198 -5.56 3.04 -12.82
CA ILE A 198 -6.78 3.67 -12.29
C ILE A 198 -7.00 3.28 -10.82
N SER A 199 -6.84 2.00 -10.45
CA SER A 199 -6.96 1.57 -9.06
C SER A 199 -5.92 2.25 -8.16
N LYS A 200 -4.70 2.48 -8.66
CA LYS A 200 -3.64 3.19 -7.93
C LYS A 200 -3.82 4.71 -7.93
N LEU A 201 -4.50 5.28 -8.93
CA LEU A 201 -4.97 6.67 -8.91
C LEU A 201 -6.07 6.85 -7.85
N ALA A 202 -7.01 5.91 -7.74
CA ALA A 202 -8.04 5.91 -6.70
C ALA A 202 -7.42 5.90 -5.29
N ASN A 203 -6.30 5.16 -5.08
CA ASN A 203 -5.54 5.21 -3.82
C ASN A 203 -4.95 6.60 -3.53
N MET A 204 -4.56 7.36 -4.55
CA MET A 204 -4.10 8.74 -4.35
C MET A 204 -5.25 9.65 -3.90
N TYR A 205 -6.41 9.52 -4.54
CA TYR A 205 -7.60 10.30 -4.19
C TYR A 205 -8.11 9.96 -2.78
N GLN A 206 -8.23 8.67 -2.44
CA GLN A 206 -8.70 8.30 -1.09
C GLN A 206 -7.77 8.82 0.01
N THR A 207 -6.45 8.88 -0.23
CA THR A 207 -5.50 9.46 0.72
C THR A 207 -5.84 10.92 1.03
N SER A 208 -6.05 11.73 -0.02
CA SER A 208 -6.40 13.14 0.13
C SER A 208 -7.76 13.32 0.77
N SER A 209 -8.76 12.51 0.37
CA SER A 209 -10.12 12.58 0.90
C SER A 209 -10.19 12.15 2.36
N PHE A 210 -9.51 11.07 2.76
CA PHE A 210 -9.40 10.69 4.18
C PHE A 210 -8.64 11.74 5.00
N ALA A 211 -7.55 12.33 4.46
CA ALA A 211 -6.81 13.39 5.14
C ALA A 211 -7.69 14.63 5.41
N ASN A 212 -8.62 14.95 4.51
CA ASN A 212 -9.60 16.02 4.71
C ASN A 212 -10.73 15.60 5.64
N HIS A 213 -11.26 14.39 5.50
CA HIS A 213 -12.31 13.86 6.37
C HIS A 213 -11.85 13.85 7.85
N LEU A 214 -10.57 13.57 8.09
CA LEU A 214 -9.95 13.48 9.42
C LEU A 214 -9.21 14.75 9.84
N LYS A 215 -9.43 15.90 9.16
CA LYS A 215 -8.67 17.15 9.39
C LYS A 215 -8.73 17.68 10.82
N ASN A 216 -9.82 17.40 11.53
CA ASN A 216 -10.04 17.86 12.91
C ASN A 216 -9.53 16.85 13.97
N THR A 217 -8.77 15.83 13.57
CA THR A 217 -8.16 14.81 14.44
C THR A 217 -6.64 14.86 14.35
N LYS A 218 -5.95 14.12 15.23
CA LYS A 218 -4.50 13.92 15.13
C LYS A 218 -4.11 12.78 14.20
N ILE A 219 -5.08 12.08 13.60
CA ILE A 219 -4.84 11.01 12.60
C ILE A 219 -4.29 11.63 11.33
N LYS A 220 -3.18 11.12 10.82
CA LYS A 220 -2.57 11.54 9.56
C LYS A 220 -2.65 10.44 8.51
N VAL A 221 -2.82 10.86 7.26
CA VAL A 221 -3.00 9.94 6.15
C VAL A 221 -1.91 10.17 5.11
N TYR A 222 -1.27 9.11 4.67
CA TYR A 222 -0.16 9.17 3.72
C TYR A 222 -0.34 8.13 2.63
N THR A 223 0.25 8.38 1.47
CA THR A 223 0.42 7.35 0.44
C THR A 223 1.85 7.32 -0.06
N LEU A 224 2.27 6.17 -0.56
CA LEU A 224 3.64 5.96 -1.01
C LEU A 224 3.74 5.09 -2.26
N HIS A 225 4.90 5.19 -2.92
CA HIS A 225 5.36 4.24 -3.92
C HIS A 225 6.60 3.51 -3.41
N PRO A 226 6.57 2.17 -3.36
CA PRO A 226 7.69 1.38 -2.82
C PRO A 226 8.88 1.25 -3.77
N GLY A 227 8.75 1.67 -5.03
CA GLY A 227 9.66 1.38 -6.13
C GLY A 227 9.18 0.20 -6.97
N VAL A 228 10.00 -0.25 -7.91
CA VAL A 228 9.80 -1.51 -8.64
C VAL A 228 10.46 -2.61 -7.82
N VAL A 229 9.66 -3.43 -7.16
CA VAL A 229 10.12 -4.39 -6.15
C VAL A 229 9.92 -5.81 -6.63
N ARG A 230 10.92 -6.67 -6.44
CA ARG A 230 10.87 -8.12 -6.72
C ARG A 230 9.92 -8.80 -5.75
N THR A 231 8.67 -8.91 -6.14
CA THR A 231 7.61 -9.59 -5.42
C THR A 231 6.92 -10.58 -6.35
N ASN A 232 6.08 -11.43 -5.81
CA ASN A 232 5.27 -12.36 -6.62
C ASN A 232 4.40 -11.63 -7.66
N MET A 233 4.04 -10.38 -7.43
CA MET A 233 3.35 -9.54 -8.41
C MET A 233 4.20 -9.28 -9.66
N LEU A 234 5.51 -9.04 -9.48
CA LEU A 234 6.42 -8.81 -10.62
C LEU A 234 6.76 -10.10 -11.37
N ASN A 235 6.82 -11.22 -10.65
CA ASN A 235 7.15 -12.53 -11.23
C ASN A 235 6.15 -12.96 -12.32
N GLN A 236 4.91 -12.50 -12.27
CA GLN A 236 3.91 -12.79 -13.30
C GLN A 236 4.28 -12.27 -14.69
N PHE A 237 5.16 -11.26 -14.78
CA PHE A 237 5.53 -10.59 -16.02
C PHE A 237 6.82 -11.12 -16.67
N TYR A 238 7.73 -11.70 -15.87
CA TYR A 238 9.12 -11.84 -16.30
C TYR A 238 9.71 -13.24 -16.18
N PHE A 239 8.93 -14.22 -15.76
CA PHE A 239 9.46 -15.57 -15.45
C PHE A 239 10.01 -16.34 -16.66
N SER A 240 9.69 -15.93 -17.88
CA SER A 240 10.08 -16.66 -19.12
C SER A 240 11.08 -15.90 -20.00
N SER A 241 11.61 -14.75 -19.58
CA SER A 241 12.45 -13.93 -20.45
C SER A 241 13.94 -14.09 -20.13
N LEU A 242 14.76 -14.19 -21.18
CA LEU A 242 16.23 -14.06 -21.11
C LEU A 242 16.69 -12.74 -20.44
N LEU A 243 15.77 -11.78 -20.28
CA LEU A 243 15.99 -10.49 -19.65
C LEU A 243 15.82 -10.53 -18.10
N ALA A 244 15.36 -11.65 -17.53
CA ALA A 244 15.13 -11.76 -16.09
C ALA A 244 16.33 -11.34 -15.22
N PRO A 245 17.61 -11.75 -15.49
CA PRO A 245 18.74 -11.30 -14.70
C PRO A 245 18.97 -9.79 -14.78
N PHE A 246 18.73 -9.19 -15.95
CA PHE A 246 18.85 -7.75 -16.17
C PHE A 246 17.78 -6.97 -15.40
N ILE A 247 16.52 -7.39 -15.48
CA ILE A 247 15.41 -6.82 -14.73
C ILE A 247 15.66 -6.96 -13.23
N TRP A 248 16.17 -8.11 -12.82
CA TRP A 248 16.55 -8.39 -11.43
C TRP A 248 17.58 -7.40 -10.89
N TYR A 249 18.56 -7.05 -11.70
CA TYR A 249 19.57 -6.04 -11.34
C TYR A 249 18.98 -4.66 -11.09
N PHE A 250 17.93 -4.25 -11.85
CA PHE A 250 17.32 -2.91 -11.78
C PHE A 250 16.14 -2.79 -10.81
N THR A 251 15.76 -3.86 -10.12
CA THR A 251 14.63 -3.85 -9.19
C THR A 251 15.06 -3.89 -7.74
N LYS A 252 14.24 -3.31 -6.86
CA LYS A 252 14.45 -3.33 -5.41
C LYS A 252 14.19 -4.74 -4.84
N THR A 253 14.88 -5.08 -3.75
CA THR A 253 14.46 -6.20 -2.89
C THR A 253 13.19 -5.83 -2.13
N PRO A 254 12.41 -6.80 -1.60
CA PRO A 254 11.29 -6.52 -0.69
C PRO A 254 11.69 -5.66 0.50
N GLU A 255 12.87 -5.92 1.08
CA GLU A 255 13.43 -5.12 2.16
C GLU A 255 13.64 -3.66 1.76
N GLN A 256 14.25 -3.41 0.60
CA GLN A 256 14.42 -2.07 0.06
C GLN A 256 13.08 -1.41 -0.28
N GLY A 257 12.07 -2.20 -0.70
CA GLY A 257 10.72 -1.73 -0.97
C GLY A 257 9.96 -1.29 0.28
N SER A 258 10.24 -1.92 1.43
CA SER A 258 9.57 -1.62 2.71
C SER A 258 10.01 -0.31 3.36
N VAL A 259 11.10 0.26 2.89
CA VAL A 259 11.77 1.41 3.49
C VAL A 259 10.87 2.62 3.66
N THR A 260 10.16 3.04 2.61
CA THR A 260 9.27 4.20 2.69
C THR A 260 8.04 3.92 3.56
N SER A 261 7.56 2.67 3.61
CA SER A 261 6.49 2.26 4.52
C SER A 261 6.93 2.41 5.99
N ASN A 262 8.12 1.92 6.32
CA ASN A 262 8.69 2.03 7.67
C ASN A 262 8.97 3.49 8.04
N PHE A 263 9.54 4.28 7.12
CA PHE A 263 9.76 5.70 7.31
C PHE A 263 8.45 6.41 7.68
N LEU A 264 7.37 6.21 6.92
CA LEU A 264 6.08 6.83 7.22
C LEU A 264 5.45 6.28 8.51
N ALA A 265 5.75 5.03 8.88
CA ALA A 265 5.25 4.44 10.10
C ALA A 265 5.96 4.96 11.36
N THR A 266 7.24 5.37 11.27
CA THR A 266 8.08 5.66 12.44
C THR A 266 8.48 7.13 12.58
N GLN A 267 8.41 7.95 11.52
CA GLN A 267 8.75 9.37 11.65
C GLN A 267 7.73 10.15 12.50
N PRO A 268 8.14 11.13 13.32
CA PRO A 268 7.22 12.06 13.97
C PRO A 268 6.31 12.77 12.96
N ASN A 269 5.02 12.91 13.28
CA ASN A 269 4.04 13.51 12.36
C ASN A 269 4.41 14.96 11.95
N GLN A 270 5.12 15.71 12.81
CA GLN A 270 5.58 17.08 12.51
C GLN A 270 6.57 17.13 11.34
N LYS A 271 7.28 16.02 11.06
CA LYS A 271 8.22 15.90 9.96
C LYS A 271 7.55 15.42 8.67
N LEU A 272 6.26 15.06 8.71
CA LEU A 272 5.52 14.51 7.60
C LEU A 272 4.38 15.45 7.16
N ILE A 273 4.10 15.48 5.86
CA ILE A 273 3.05 16.33 5.29
C ILE A 273 1.80 15.46 5.06
N ASN A 274 0.72 15.76 5.79
CA ASN A 274 -0.55 15.03 5.71
C ASN A 274 -1.17 15.07 4.29
N GLY A 275 -1.67 13.95 3.83
CA GLY A 275 -2.30 13.79 2.52
C GLY A 275 -1.32 13.69 1.35
N TYR A 276 0.00 13.67 1.59
CA TYR A 276 1.01 13.66 0.54
C TYR A 276 1.37 12.24 0.08
N TYR A 277 1.79 12.20 -1.18
CA TYR A 277 2.44 11.05 -1.81
C TYR A 277 3.95 11.11 -1.58
N TYR A 278 4.49 9.99 -1.09
CA TYR A 278 5.90 9.84 -0.80
C TYR A 278 6.57 8.85 -1.76
N LYS A 279 7.78 9.19 -2.16
CA LYS A 279 8.66 8.30 -2.92
C LYS A 279 10.07 8.41 -2.36
N ASP A 280 10.68 7.26 -2.04
CA ASP A 280 12.03 7.19 -1.48
C ASP A 280 12.20 8.08 -0.24
N CYS A 281 11.23 8.01 0.68
CA CYS A 281 11.13 8.80 1.92
C CYS A 281 10.93 10.31 1.75
N PHE A 282 10.81 10.80 0.52
CA PHE A 282 10.60 12.24 0.26
C PHE A 282 9.15 12.52 -0.13
N PRO A 283 8.55 13.61 0.40
CA PRO A 283 7.25 14.07 -0.08
C PRO A 283 7.38 14.55 -1.52
N LYS A 284 6.39 14.25 -2.35
CA LYS A 284 6.36 14.64 -3.77
C LYS A 284 5.26 15.64 -4.04
N TYR A 285 4.02 15.24 -3.86
CA TYR A 285 2.85 16.10 -4.06
C TYR A 285 1.63 15.51 -3.35
N ARG A 286 0.61 16.32 -3.17
CA ARG A 286 -0.73 15.89 -2.81
C ARG A 286 -1.57 15.86 -4.08
N LYS A 287 -2.33 14.79 -4.29
CA LYS A 287 -3.37 14.78 -5.31
C LYS A 287 -4.57 15.57 -4.78
N GLU A 288 -5.23 16.33 -5.64
CA GLU A 288 -6.49 17.00 -5.30
C GLU A 288 -7.51 15.96 -4.80
N ASP A 289 -8.42 16.40 -3.94
CA ASP A 289 -9.45 15.51 -3.43
C ASP A 289 -10.42 15.15 -4.55
N ASN A 290 -10.88 13.92 -4.54
CA ASN A 290 -12.02 13.52 -5.35
C ASN A 290 -13.18 13.21 -4.40
N ASN A 291 -13.85 14.26 -3.94
CA ASN A 291 -14.99 14.14 -3.01
C ASN A 291 -16.12 13.32 -3.63
N ILE A 292 -16.34 13.43 -4.96
CA ILE A 292 -17.36 12.65 -5.67
C ILE A 292 -17.08 11.15 -5.55
N LEU A 293 -15.83 10.73 -5.81
CA LEU A 293 -15.44 9.33 -5.65
C LEU A 293 -15.62 8.88 -4.20
N PHE A 294 -15.17 9.68 -3.24
CA PHE A 294 -15.23 9.35 -1.82
C PHE A 294 -16.69 9.18 -1.35
N GLU A 295 -17.55 10.15 -1.63
CA GLU A 295 -18.96 10.11 -1.24
C GLU A 295 -19.75 9.01 -1.96
N ASN A 296 -19.49 8.80 -3.26
CA ASN A 296 -20.14 7.72 -4.00
C ASN A 296 -19.71 6.34 -3.49
N THR A 297 -18.48 6.22 -3.03
CA THR A 297 -18.01 4.97 -2.39
C THR A 297 -18.72 4.74 -1.06
N ILE A 298 -18.89 5.78 -0.23
CA ILE A 298 -19.68 5.69 1.02
C ILE A 298 -21.10 5.26 0.70
N LYS A 299 -21.79 5.98 -0.20
CA LYS A 299 -23.18 5.65 -0.60
C LYS A 299 -23.32 4.21 -1.11
N LEU A 300 -22.36 3.76 -1.92
CA LEU A 300 -22.35 2.37 -2.39
C LEU A 300 -22.24 1.38 -1.23
N LEU A 301 -21.28 1.59 -0.33
CA LEU A 301 -21.05 0.67 0.80
C LEU A 301 -22.22 0.71 1.81
N GLN A 302 -22.88 1.86 1.99
CA GLN A 302 -24.13 1.97 2.75
C GLN A 302 -25.26 1.17 2.09
N LYS A 303 -25.46 1.34 0.78
CA LYS A 303 -26.47 0.60 0.01
C LYS A 303 -26.27 -0.91 0.10
N LEU A 304 -25.02 -1.36 0.15
CA LEU A 304 -24.66 -2.77 0.29
C LEU A 304 -24.69 -3.26 1.76
N GLY A 305 -24.91 -2.39 2.74
CA GLY A 305 -24.99 -2.73 4.15
C GLY A 305 -23.65 -2.92 4.87
N TYR A 306 -22.54 -2.50 4.26
CA TYR A 306 -21.19 -2.64 4.86
C TYR A 306 -20.81 -1.52 5.81
N ILE A 307 -21.40 -0.36 5.69
CA ILE A 307 -21.21 0.79 6.60
C ILE A 307 -22.56 1.42 6.94
N LYS A 308 -22.62 2.13 8.07
CA LYS A 308 -23.83 2.81 8.54
C LYS A 308 -23.98 4.19 7.93
#